data_9b6e55748b58bd4e21e3430666ca4fbf
#
_entry.id   9b6e55748b58bd4e21e3430666ca4fbf
#
_cell.length_a   1.000
_cell.length_b   1.000
_cell.length_c   1.000
_cell.angle_alpha   90.00
_cell.angle_beta   90.00
_cell.angle_gamma   90.00
#
_symmetry.space_group_name_H-M   'P 1'
#
loop_
_entity.id
_entity.type
_entity.pdbx_description
1 polymer ?
#
loop_
_entity_poly.entity_id
_entity_poly.type
_entity_poly.pdbx_seq_one_letter_code
_entity_poly.pdbx_strand_id
1 'polypeptide(L)'
;MSSRVVDLARWRDPRLGQPREVELPAGTVRYHDQGSGPVIVFVHGYLVNANLWRKLVPLLADRFRCITPDLPLGAHTEPMRRDADLTPVGIAQLISDLLDALDLREVTLFGNDSGGAYSQLVAADHRERLGRLVLSSCETPESSWPPTPGGFGLLKVTAAHPLSCLALYQVLRLRRSWRWHNTYGWLARRPIEPTVMGSYVRPVLERPEIRHDGRKAIGAVSARYTRRAAERLTAGFDRPVLLAWAAEDRVFPLAHAERYAWALGAELRAIPDSYTYIAEDQPELTAALLRDWRQS
;
A
#
# COMPACT_ATOMS: atom_id res chain seq x y z
N MET A 1 -23.44 -26.41 -16.80
CA MET A 1 -22.75 -25.12 -16.67
C MET A 1 -21.59 -25.31 -15.72
N SER A 2 -20.37 -25.37 -16.23
CA SER A 2 -19.15 -25.55 -15.41
C SER A 2 -18.94 -24.26 -14.59
N SER A 3 -19.08 -24.34 -13.27
CA SER A 3 -18.68 -23.26 -12.37
C SER A 3 -17.16 -23.11 -12.50
N ARG A 4 -16.69 -22.10 -13.23
CA ARG A 4 -15.26 -21.74 -13.19
C ARG A 4 -14.91 -21.45 -11.74
N VAL A 5 -14.08 -22.31 -11.15
CA VAL A 5 -13.48 -22.05 -9.84
C VAL A 5 -12.71 -20.74 -9.96
N VAL A 6 -13.12 -19.74 -9.20
CA VAL A 6 -12.44 -18.45 -9.21
C VAL A 6 -11.05 -18.64 -8.60
N ASP A 7 -10.02 -18.37 -9.38
CA ASP A 7 -8.65 -18.31 -8.88
C ASP A 7 -8.48 -17.09 -7.96
N LEU A 8 -8.67 -17.31 -6.67
CA LEU A 8 -8.63 -16.24 -5.66
C LEU A 8 -7.24 -15.59 -5.55
N ALA A 9 -6.17 -16.28 -5.92
CA ALA A 9 -4.84 -15.68 -5.90
C ALA A 9 -4.68 -14.58 -6.96
N ARG A 10 -5.35 -14.75 -8.09
CA ARG A 10 -5.33 -13.81 -9.23
C ARG A 10 -6.55 -12.90 -9.30
N TRP A 11 -7.56 -13.14 -8.47
CA TRP A 11 -8.79 -12.39 -8.52
C TRP A 11 -8.59 -10.92 -8.11
N ARG A 12 -9.11 -10.03 -8.92
CA ARG A 12 -9.25 -8.60 -8.62
C ARG A 12 -10.67 -8.16 -8.90
N ASP A 13 -11.16 -7.22 -8.11
CA ASP A 13 -12.50 -6.69 -8.25
C ASP A 13 -12.63 -5.94 -9.59
N PRO A 14 -13.65 -6.28 -10.43
CA PRO A 14 -13.83 -5.62 -11.72
C PRO A 14 -14.06 -4.12 -11.64
N ARG A 15 -14.46 -3.59 -10.49
CA ARG A 15 -14.61 -2.14 -10.25
C ARG A 15 -13.28 -1.37 -10.29
N LEU A 16 -12.15 -2.05 -10.22
CA LEU A 16 -10.82 -1.45 -10.41
C LEU A 16 -10.52 -1.09 -11.88
N GLY A 17 -11.34 -1.55 -12.82
CA GLY A 17 -11.12 -1.39 -14.25
C GLY A 17 -10.37 -2.57 -14.87
N GLN A 18 -9.94 -2.38 -16.13
CA GLN A 18 -9.26 -3.44 -16.87
C GLN A 18 -7.86 -3.70 -16.33
N PRO A 19 -7.48 -4.97 -16.11
CA PRO A 19 -6.11 -5.31 -15.76
C PRO A 19 -5.17 -5.05 -16.95
N ARG A 20 -4.01 -4.50 -16.65
CA ARG A 20 -2.91 -4.25 -17.58
C ARG A 20 -1.61 -4.74 -16.97
N GLU A 21 -0.60 -4.86 -17.80
CA GLU A 21 0.75 -5.27 -17.40
C GLU A 21 1.76 -4.32 -18.01
N VAL A 22 2.86 -4.11 -17.29
CA VAL A 22 3.99 -3.33 -17.77
C VAL A 22 5.29 -4.02 -17.36
N GLU A 23 6.21 -4.14 -18.31
CA GLU A 23 7.55 -4.65 -18.06
C GLU A 23 8.42 -3.54 -17.50
N LEU A 24 9.00 -3.80 -16.31
CA LEU A 24 9.93 -2.91 -15.63
C LEU A 24 11.28 -3.62 -15.41
N PRO A 25 12.36 -2.90 -15.09
CA PRO A 25 13.67 -3.52 -14.82
C PRO A 25 13.61 -4.62 -13.75
N ALA A 26 12.77 -4.47 -12.73
CA ALA A 26 12.59 -5.45 -11.65
C ALA A 26 11.72 -6.66 -12.05
N GLY A 27 10.91 -6.57 -13.10
CA GLY A 27 9.96 -7.61 -13.57
C GLY A 27 8.64 -7.02 -14.01
N THR A 28 7.69 -7.89 -14.36
CA THR A 28 6.35 -7.50 -14.80
C THR A 28 5.50 -7.03 -13.61
N VAL A 29 4.93 -5.83 -13.72
CA VAL A 29 3.96 -5.31 -12.76
C VAL A 29 2.58 -5.30 -13.39
N ARG A 30 1.63 -5.95 -12.72
CA ARG A 30 0.22 -5.88 -13.07
C ARG A 30 -0.41 -4.68 -12.36
N TYR A 31 -1.26 -3.95 -13.08
CA TYR A 31 -1.98 -2.79 -12.54
C TYR A 31 -3.36 -2.67 -13.16
N HIS A 32 -4.21 -1.84 -12.55
CA HIS A 32 -5.51 -1.47 -13.11
C HIS A 32 -5.52 0.03 -13.39
N ASP A 33 -6.26 0.43 -14.41
CA ASP A 33 -6.35 1.80 -14.91
C ASP A 33 -7.83 2.12 -15.15
N GLN A 34 -8.37 3.01 -14.32
CA GLN A 34 -9.78 3.33 -14.33
C GLN A 34 -10.00 4.85 -14.29
N GLY A 35 -10.92 5.35 -15.11
CA GLY A 35 -11.29 6.76 -15.16
C GLY A 35 -10.38 7.59 -16.06
N SER A 36 -10.56 8.91 -15.99
CA SER A 36 -9.81 9.90 -16.77
C SER A 36 -9.65 11.20 -15.99
N GLY A 37 -8.69 12.04 -16.39
CA GLY A 37 -8.38 13.29 -15.71
C GLY A 37 -7.06 13.21 -14.93
N PRO A 38 -6.90 14.02 -13.88
CA PRO A 38 -5.69 14.03 -13.09
C PRO A 38 -5.40 12.68 -12.45
N VAL A 39 -4.13 12.29 -12.45
CA VAL A 39 -3.71 10.95 -12.08
C VAL A 39 -3.57 10.79 -10.56
N ILE A 40 -4.14 9.71 -10.01
CA ILE A 40 -3.83 9.21 -8.68
C ILE A 40 -3.21 7.81 -8.83
N VAL A 41 -2.02 7.61 -8.28
CA VAL A 41 -1.39 6.28 -8.17
C VAL A 41 -1.50 5.82 -6.73
N PHE A 42 -2.09 4.66 -6.53
CA PHE A 42 -2.38 4.10 -5.21
C PHE A 42 -1.35 3.04 -4.81
N VAL A 43 -0.63 3.29 -3.74
CA VAL A 43 0.45 2.43 -3.22
C VAL A 43 -0.05 1.69 -1.98
N HIS A 44 -0.23 0.38 -2.10
CA HIS A 44 -0.71 -0.49 -1.02
C HIS A 44 0.43 -0.99 -0.12
N GLY A 45 0.08 -1.54 1.04
CA GLY A 45 1.01 -2.10 2.01
C GLY A 45 1.31 -3.59 1.82
N TYR A 46 1.91 -4.20 2.84
CA TYR A 46 2.32 -5.59 2.85
C TYR A 46 1.12 -6.55 2.95
N LEU A 47 1.16 -7.66 2.19
CA LEU A 47 0.10 -8.70 2.14
C LEU A 47 -1.29 -8.17 1.75
N VAL A 48 -1.34 -7.06 1.04
CA VAL A 48 -2.55 -6.59 0.34
C VAL A 48 -2.19 -6.29 -1.13
N ASN A 49 -3.18 -5.96 -1.95
CA ASN A 49 -3.01 -5.69 -3.37
C ASN A 49 -4.01 -4.63 -3.84
N ALA A 50 -4.15 -4.42 -5.13
CA ALA A 50 -5.06 -3.44 -5.71
C ALA A 50 -6.49 -3.51 -5.17
N ASN A 51 -6.97 -4.67 -4.70
CA ASN A 51 -8.30 -4.81 -4.11
C ASN A 51 -8.54 -3.94 -2.86
N LEU A 52 -7.49 -3.42 -2.21
CA LEU A 52 -7.64 -2.44 -1.13
C LEU A 52 -8.44 -1.21 -1.59
N TRP A 53 -8.29 -0.84 -2.85
CA TRP A 53 -8.85 0.36 -3.45
C TRP A 53 -10.20 0.15 -4.16
N ARG A 54 -10.73 -1.10 -4.20
CA ARG A 54 -11.93 -1.49 -4.95
C ARG A 54 -13.20 -0.71 -4.60
N LYS A 55 -13.30 -0.20 -3.36
CA LYS A 55 -14.42 0.63 -2.93
C LYS A 55 -14.19 2.11 -3.23
N LEU A 56 -12.93 2.55 -3.21
CA LEU A 56 -12.54 3.95 -3.39
C LEU A 56 -12.45 4.36 -4.87
N VAL A 57 -11.85 3.51 -5.71
CA VAL A 57 -11.65 3.80 -7.14
C VAL A 57 -12.94 4.17 -7.88
N PRO A 58 -14.06 3.42 -7.72
CA PRO A 58 -15.32 3.78 -8.39
C PRO A 58 -15.88 5.15 -8.00
N LEU A 59 -15.58 5.59 -6.79
CA LEU A 59 -15.99 6.90 -6.27
C LEU A 59 -15.13 8.06 -6.77
N LEU A 60 -14.00 7.79 -7.42
CA LEU A 60 -13.06 8.79 -7.92
C LEU A 60 -12.96 8.80 -9.45
N ALA A 61 -13.28 7.70 -10.11
CA ALA A 61 -13.04 7.48 -11.55
C ALA A 61 -13.82 8.40 -12.48
N ASP A 62 -14.83 9.11 -12.01
CA ASP A 62 -15.56 10.15 -12.75
C ASP A 62 -14.75 11.46 -12.90
N ARG A 63 -13.73 11.67 -12.05
CA ARG A 63 -12.91 12.89 -12.02
C ARG A 63 -11.41 12.66 -12.10
N PHE A 64 -10.95 11.44 -11.82
CA PHE A 64 -9.54 11.09 -11.73
C PHE A 64 -9.25 9.83 -12.55
N ARG A 65 -8.04 9.77 -13.10
CA ARG A 65 -7.47 8.52 -13.58
C ARG A 65 -6.79 7.81 -12.42
N CYS A 66 -7.33 6.67 -12.01
CA CYS A 66 -6.88 5.86 -10.88
C CYS A 66 -6.02 4.70 -11.37
N ILE A 67 -4.76 4.67 -10.95
CA ILE A 67 -3.80 3.61 -11.24
C ILE A 67 -3.55 2.83 -9.95
N THR A 68 -3.82 1.52 -9.97
CA THR A 68 -3.67 0.64 -8.79
C THR A 68 -2.76 -0.54 -9.12
N PRO A 69 -1.43 -0.40 -8.94
CA PRO A 69 -0.49 -1.48 -9.16
C PRO A 69 -0.57 -2.56 -8.08
N ASP A 70 -0.25 -3.81 -8.47
CA ASP A 70 0.05 -4.90 -7.55
C ASP A 70 1.57 -4.93 -7.28
N LEU A 71 1.99 -4.28 -6.22
CA LEU A 71 3.41 -4.22 -5.84
C LEU A 71 3.91 -5.55 -5.27
N PRO A 72 5.21 -5.89 -5.38
CA PRO A 72 5.77 -7.18 -4.98
C PRO A 72 5.88 -7.35 -3.45
N LEU A 73 4.77 -7.12 -2.75
CA LEU A 73 4.66 -7.12 -1.30
C LEU A 73 3.92 -8.37 -0.75
N GLY A 74 3.95 -9.49 -1.48
CA GLY A 74 3.44 -10.78 -1.03
C GLY A 74 2.01 -11.12 -1.47
N ALA A 75 1.26 -10.18 -2.07
CA ALA A 75 -0.09 -10.44 -2.59
C ALA A 75 -0.23 -10.11 -4.09
N HIS A 76 0.88 -9.90 -4.78
CA HIS A 76 0.95 -9.71 -6.23
C HIS A 76 0.80 -11.05 -6.98
N THR A 77 0.65 -10.97 -8.30
CA THR A 77 0.38 -12.15 -9.15
C THR A 77 1.59 -12.58 -9.99
N GLU A 78 2.41 -11.64 -10.42
CA GLU A 78 3.57 -11.92 -11.28
C GLU A 78 4.86 -11.83 -10.45
N PRO A 79 5.68 -12.88 -10.42
CA PRO A 79 6.91 -12.88 -9.64
C PRO A 79 7.93 -11.91 -10.26
N MET A 80 8.70 -11.25 -9.40
CA MET A 80 9.80 -10.41 -9.83
C MET A 80 10.99 -11.24 -10.32
N ARG A 81 11.93 -10.59 -11.00
CA ARG A 81 13.21 -11.20 -11.33
C ARG A 81 13.93 -11.61 -10.04
N ARG A 82 14.65 -12.71 -10.06
CA ARG A 82 15.34 -13.22 -8.86
C ARG A 82 16.33 -12.25 -8.24
N ASP A 83 16.99 -11.47 -9.07
CA ASP A 83 17.98 -10.45 -8.72
C ASP A 83 17.36 -9.07 -8.42
N ALA A 84 16.03 -8.90 -8.62
CA ALA A 84 15.35 -7.64 -8.35
C ALA A 84 15.64 -7.13 -6.94
N ASP A 85 15.97 -5.85 -6.80
CA ASP A 85 16.07 -5.21 -5.49
C ASP A 85 14.67 -4.94 -4.93
N LEU A 86 14.30 -5.68 -3.88
CA LEU A 86 13.03 -5.51 -3.15
C LEU A 86 13.26 -4.90 -1.76
N THR A 87 14.40 -4.24 -1.53
CA THR A 87 14.57 -3.35 -0.38
C THR A 87 13.61 -2.15 -0.49
N PRO A 88 13.41 -1.38 0.57
CA PRO A 88 12.60 -0.16 0.49
C PRO A 88 13.04 0.81 -0.62
N VAL A 89 14.33 0.92 -0.89
CA VAL A 89 14.85 1.74 -1.99
C VAL A 89 14.49 1.11 -3.34
N GLY A 90 14.65 -0.19 -3.50
CA GLY A 90 14.29 -0.90 -4.73
C GLY A 90 12.79 -0.84 -5.03
N ILE A 91 11.93 -0.93 -4.01
CA ILE A 91 10.47 -0.75 -4.19
C ILE A 91 10.13 0.70 -4.58
N ALA A 92 10.79 1.69 -3.98
CA ALA A 92 10.61 3.09 -4.38
C ALA A 92 11.06 3.33 -5.83
N GLN A 93 12.19 2.74 -6.25
CA GLN A 93 12.65 2.76 -7.64
C GLN A 93 11.63 2.09 -8.58
N LEU A 94 11.10 0.92 -8.21
CA LEU A 94 10.08 0.22 -9.00
C LEU A 94 8.82 1.09 -9.19
N ILE A 95 8.40 1.82 -8.16
CA ILE A 95 7.28 2.77 -8.27
C ILE A 95 7.65 3.91 -9.23
N SER A 96 8.86 4.47 -9.12
CA SER A 96 9.35 5.49 -10.05
C SER A 96 9.40 4.98 -11.50
N ASP A 97 9.94 3.78 -11.72
CA ASP A 97 9.99 3.14 -13.04
C ASP A 97 8.58 2.94 -13.63
N LEU A 98 7.59 2.61 -12.77
CA LEU A 98 6.19 2.51 -13.18
C LEU A 98 5.65 3.86 -13.67
N LEU A 99 5.91 4.94 -12.92
CA LEU A 99 5.49 6.28 -13.32
C LEU A 99 6.12 6.69 -14.66
N ASP A 100 7.39 6.33 -14.86
CA ASP A 100 8.13 6.59 -16.09
C ASP A 100 7.59 5.77 -17.28
N ALA A 101 7.41 4.47 -17.11
CA ALA A 101 6.95 3.57 -18.15
C ALA A 101 5.52 3.89 -18.65
N LEU A 102 4.67 4.44 -17.76
CA LEU A 102 3.33 4.88 -18.10
C LEU A 102 3.25 6.37 -18.49
N ASP A 103 4.38 7.06 -18.59
CA ASP A 103 4.54 8.51 -18.81
C ASP A 103 3.57 9.36 -17.97
N LEU A 104 3.45 9.01 -16.68
CA LEU A 104 2.59 9.75 -15.74
C LEU A 104 3.33 11.00 -15.24
N ARG A 105 2.61 12.12 -15.17
CA ARG A 105 3.12 13.41 -14.70
C ARG A 105 2.12 14.06 -13.77
N GLU A 106 2.60 14.97 -12.91
CA GLU A 106 1.77 15.66 -11.91
C GLU A 106 0.93 14.69 -11.06
N VAL A 107 1.54 13.53 -10.73
CA VAL A 107 0.88 12.43 -10.04
C VAL A 107 0.56 12.79 -8.60
N THR A 108 -0.67 12.52 -8.18
CA THR A 108 -0.99 12.38 -6.75
C THR A 108 -0.62 10.97 -6.33
N LEU A 109 0.48 10.82 -5.56
CA LEU A 109 0.90 9.53 -5.03
C LEU A 109 0.20 9.29 -3.69
N PHE A 110 -0.67 8.28 -3.62
CA PHE A 110 -1.43 7.94 -2.43
C PHE A 110 -0.94 6.63 -1.82
N GLY A 111 -0.22 6.72 -0.70
CA GLY A 111 0.27 5.54 0.03
C GLY A 111 -0.48 5.27 1.32
N ASN A 112 -0.83 4.00 1.56
CA ASN A 112 -1.44 3.52 2.80
C ASN A 112 -0.62 2.39 3.43
N ASP A 113 -0.55 2.32 4.76
CA ASP A 113 0.27 1.35 5.49
C ASP A 113 1.74 1.42 5.02
N SER A 114 2.45 0.34 4.84
CA SER A 114 3.81 0.33 4.27
C SER A 114 3.89 1.02 2.89
N GLY A 115 2.76 1.10 2.15
CA GLY A 115 2.67 1.88 0.92
C GLY A 115 2.95 3.36 1.13
N GLY A 116 2.56 3.91 2.29
CA GLY A 116 2.91 5.27 2.68
C GLY A 116 4.40 5.45 2.95
N ALA A 117 5.06 4.45 3.56
CA ALA A 117 6.51 4.46 3.73
C ALA A 117 7.23 4.48 2.38
N TYR A 118 6.84 3.63 1.43
CA TYR A 118 7.41 3.63 0.08
C TYR A 118 7.12 4.95 -0.65
N SER A 119 5.92 5.51 -0.52
CA SER A 119 5.56 6.80 -1.12
C SER A 119 6.41 7.95 -0.60
N GLN A 120 6.78 7.94 0.69
CA GLN A 120 7.72 8.90 1.27
C GLN A 120 9.12 8.78 0.64
N LEU A 121 9.60 7.56 0.39
CA LEU A 121 10.88 7.36 -0.29
C LEU A 121 10.83 7.86 -1.74
N VAL A 122 9.75 7.58 -2.48
CA VAL A 122 9.56 8.12 -3.84
C VAL A 122 9.57 9.65 -3.82
N ALA A 123 8.84 10.27 -2.90
CA ALA A 123 8.79 11.72 -2.78
C ALA A 123 10.14 12.34 -2.37
N ALA A 124 10.95 11.62 -1.60
CA ALA A 124 12.28 12.07 -1.18
C ALA A 124 13.35 11.92 -2.27
N ASP A 125 13.30 10.85 -3.08
CA ASP A 125 14.38 10.44 -3.98
C ASP A 125 14.02 10.50 -5.48
N HIS A 126 12.71 10.52 -5.84
CA HIS A 126 12.19 10.39 -7.21
C HIS A 126 10.96 11.30 -7.45
N ARG A 127 11.03 12.56 -7.01
CA ARG A 127 9.89 13.47 -6.95
C ARG A 127 9.47 14.11 -8.30
N GLU A 128 10.22 13.89 -9.35
CA GLU A 128 10.13 14.64 -10.61
C GLU A 128 8.75 14.50 -11.28
N ARG A 129 8.10 13.36 -11.08
CA ARG A 129 6.77 13.07 -11.63
C ARG A 129 5.60 13.36 -10.68
N LEU A 130 5.93 13.73 -9.43
CA LEU A 130 4.91 13.96 -8.42
C LEU A 130 4.38 15.40 -8.49
N GLY A 131 3.08 15.56 -8.46
CA GLY A 131 2.40 16.83 -8.22
C GLY A 131 1.96 16.96 -6.76
N ARG A 132 1.61 15.84 -6.09
CA ARG A 132 1.06 15.82 -4.72
C ARG A 132 1.40 14.51 -4.02
N LEU A 133 1.42 14.55 -2.68
CA LEU A 133 1.62 13.36 -1.84
C LEU A 133 0.46 13.21 -0.85
N VAL A 134 -0.15 12.02 -0.80
CA VAL A 134 -1.13 11.65 0.22
C VAL A 134 -0.58 10.49 1.03
N LEU A 135 -0.45 10.68 2.34
CA LEU A 135 -0.04 9.66 3.29
C LEU A 135 -1.24 9.26 4.14
N SER A 136 -1.55 7.97 4.16
CA SER A 136 -2.70 7.46 4.88
C SER A 136 -2.28 6.38 5.86
N SER A 137 -2.46 6.64 7.15
CA SER A 137 -2.21 5.66 8.23
C SER A 137 -1.01 4.77 7.91
N CYS A 138 0.18 5.32 8.04
CA CYS A 138 1.43 4.71 7.59
C CYS A 138 2.58 4.99 8.55
N GLU A 139 3.75 4.43 8.29
CA GLU A 139 4.97 4.71 9.03
C GLU A 139 5.34 6.20 8.95
N THR A 140 5.54 6.80 10.11
CA THR A 140 6.12 8.14 10.31
C THR A 140 7.58 8.01 10.78
N PRO A 141 8.34 9.11 10.92
CA PRO A 141 9.71 9.06 11.47
C PRO A 141 9.79 8.44 12.89
N GLU A 142 8.70 8.51 13.65
CA GLU A 142 8.61 7.98 15.02
C GLU A 142 8.22 6.49 15.05
N SER A 143 7.69 5.97 13.95
CA SER A 143 7.24 4.58 13.87
C SER A 143 8.41 3.61 13.71
N SER A 144 8.27 2.40 14.26
CA SER A 144 9.07 1.26 13.81
C SER A 144 8.57 0.75 12.45
N TRP A 145 9.43 0.08 11.70
CA TRP A 145 9.05 -0.59 10.46
C TRP A 145 9.66 -2.00 10.41
N PRO A 146 8.86 -3.07 10.51
CA PRO A 146 7.38 -3.09 10.64
C PRO A 146 6.91 -2.45 11.95
N PRO A 147 5.63 -2.00 12.03
CA PRO A 147 5.10 -1.36 13.21
C PRO A 147 5.08 -2.30 14.43
N THR A 148 5.43 -1.75 15.60
CA THR A 148 5.45 -2.51 16.86
C THR A 148 4.06 -2.81 17.41
N PRO A 149 3.09 -1.86 17.38
CA PRO A 149 1.71 -2.17 17.70
C PRO A 149 1.17 -3.30 16.81
N GLY A 150 0.40 -4.22 17.39
CA GLY A 150 -0.13 -5.39 16.67
C GLY A 150 0.85 -6.55 16.51
N GLY A 151 2.13 -6.42 16.90
CA GLY A 151 3.10 -7.52 16.84
C GLY A 151 3.64 -7.84 15.43
N PHE A 152 3.53 -6.92 14.49
CA PHE A 152 3.98 -7.10 13.09
C PHE A 152 5.49 -7.28 12.95
N GLY A 153 6.29 -6.94 13.97
CA GLY A 153 7.73 -7.22 14.02
C GLY A 153 8.11 -8.69 13.81
N LEU A 154 7.21 -9.62 14.17
CA LEU A 154 7.40 -11.06 13.94
C LEU A 154 7.54 -11.40 12.43
N LEU A 155 6.89 -10.67 11.55
CA LEU A 155 7.03 -10.83 10.10
C LEU A 155 8.49 -10.67 9.65
N LYS A 156 9.17 -9.65 10.16
CA LYS A 156 10.58 -9.38 9.84
C LYS A 156 11.51 -10.44 10.42
N VAL A 157 11.28 -10.84 11.67
CA VAL A 157 12.10 -11.88 12.34
C VAL A 157 12.01 -13.21 11.60
N THR A 158 10.79 -13.62 11.23
CA THR A 158 10.59 -14.88 10.49
C THR A 158 11.07 -14.81 9.05
N ALA A 159 11.16 -13.62 8.46
CA ALA A 159 11.69 -13.43 7.10
C ALA A 159 13.18 -13.82 6.97
N ALA A 160 13.93 -13.90 8.06
CA ALA A 160 15.32 -14.36 8.05
C ALA A 160 15.47 -15.78 7.47
N HIS A 161 14.46 -16.66 7.68
CA HIS A 161 14.50 -18.02 7.16
C HIS A 161 13.22 -18.40 6.39
N PRO A 162 13.32 -19.03 5.20
CA PRO A 162 12.16 -19.36 4.36
C PRO A 162 11.10 -20.24 5.03
N LEU A 163 11.51 -21.22 5.84
CA LEU A 163 10.59 -22.14 6.51
C LEU A 163 9.84 -21.47 7.67
N SER A 164 10.50 -20.60 8.44
CA SER A 164 9.84 -19.85 9.50
C SER A 164 8.81 -18.85 8.94
N CYS A 165 9.15 -18.19 7.84
CA CYS A 165 8.23 -17.32 7.12
C CYS A 165 7.02 -18.10 6.58
N LEU A 166 7.25 -19.27 5.96
CA LEU A 166 6.17 -20.16 5.50
C LEU A 166 5.28 -20.61 6.67
N ALA A 167 5.86 -21.03 7.79
CA ALA A 167 5.11 -21.46 8.97
C ALA A 167 4.21 -20.34 9.51
N LEU A 168 4.71 -19.10 9.55
CA LEU A 168 3.92 -17.96 9.97
C LEU A 168 2.73 -17.73 9.02
N TYR A 169 2.94 -17.81 7.70
CA TYR A 169 1.85 -17.61 6.74
C TYR A 169 0.79 -18.72 6.80
N GLN A 170 1.12 -19.96 7.24
CA GLN A 170 0.11 -21.02 7.36
C GLN A 170 -1.05 -20.64 8.32
N VAL A 171 -0.80 -19.74 9.28
CA VAL A 171 -1.85 -19.21 10.16
C VAL A 171 -2.97 -18.54 9.35
N LEU A 172 -2.64 -17.90 8.22
CA LEU A 172 -3.60 -17.22 7.35
C LEU A 172 -4.55 -18.18 6.60
N ARG A 173 -4.31 -19.51 6.63
CA ARG A 173 -5.28 -20.50 6.14
C ARG A 173 -6.54 -20.55 7.01
N LEU A 174 -6.42 -20.19 8.27
CA LEU A 174 -7.52 -20.17 9.22
C LEU A 174 -8.28 -18.84 9.08
N ARG A 175 -9.47 -18.84 8.47
CA ARG A 175 -10.27 -17.61 8.27
C ARG A 175 -10.46 -16.78 9.53
N ARG A 176 -10.60 -17.42 10.71
CA ARG A 176 -10.70 -16.73 12.01
C ARG A 176 -9.48 -15.87 12.33
N SER A 177 -8.27 -16.27 11.87
CA SER A 177 -7.04 -15.50 12.10
C SER A 177 -7.02 -14.15 11.39
N TRP A 178 -7.82 -13.97 10.34
CA TRP A 178 -7.92 -12.70 9.62
C TRP A 178 -8.42 -11.54 10.50
N ARG A 179 -9.08 -11.87 11.61
CA ARG A 179 -9.58 -10.89 12.59
C ARG A 179 -8.68 -10.71 13.82
N TRP A 180 -7.54 -11.37 13.87
CA TRP A 180 -6.61 -11.19 14.96
C TRP A 180 -5.89 -9.85 14.86
N HIS A 181 -5.45 -9.31 16.01
CA HIS A 181 -4.78 -8.00 16.10
C HIS A 181 -3.45 -7.94 15.33
N ASN A 182 -2.76 -9.07 15.20
CA ASN A 182 -1.49 -9.20 14.47
C ASN A 182 -1.66 -9.65 13.01
N THR A 183 -2.87 -9.52 12.47
CA THR A 183 -3.19 -9.74 11.06
C THR A 183 -4.00 -8.55 10.54
N TYR A 184 -5.22 -8.76 10.01
CA TYR A 184 -6.02 -7.67 9.46
C TYR A 184 -7.03 -7.06 10.47
N GLY A 185 -7.18 -7.66 11.66
CA GLY A 185 -8.19 -7.21 12.63
C GLY A 185 -7.93 -5.83 13.24
N TRP A 186 -6.69 -5.35 13.22
CA TRP A 186 -6.34 -3.98 13.60
C TRP A 186 -6.12 -3.05 12.41
N LEU A 187 -6.11 -3.60 11.19
CA LEU A 187 -5.94 -2.83 9.97
C LEU A 187 -7.28 -2.40 9.35
N ALA A 188 -8.33 -3.21 9.52
CA ALA A 188 -9.68 -2.86 9.08
C ALA A 188 -10.66 -3.03 10.25
N ARG A 189 -11.48 -2.00 10.50
CA ARG A 189 -12.49 -2.01 11.54
C ARG A 189 -13.64 -2.98 11.20
N ARG A 190 -14.01 -3.00 9.92
CA ARG A 190 -15.03 -3.90 9.39
C ARG A 190 -14.43 -5.17 8.81
N PRO A 191 -15.17 -6.30 8.82
CA PRO A 191 -14.71 -7.51 8.15
C PRO A 191 -14.50 -7.28 6.65
N ILE A 192 -13.29 -7.60 6.16
CA ILE A 192 -13.02 -7.61 4.73
C ILE A 192 -13.66 -8.85 4.11
N GLU A 193 -14.26 -8.71 2.94
CA GLU A 193 -14.94 -9.77 2.22
C GLU A 193 -14.03 -10.99 2.00
N PRO A 194 -14.55 -12.24 2.18
CA PRO A 194 -13.72 -13.44 2.07
C PRO A 194 -13.02 -13.62 0.73
N THR A 195 -13.63 -13.18 -0.37
CA THR A 195 -13.01 -13.22 -1.72
C THR A 195 -11.81 -12.29 -1.80
N VAL A 196 -11.94 -11.07 -1.27
CA VAL A 196 -10.87 -10.09 -1.18
C VAL A 196 -9.75 -10.62 -0.29
N MET A 197 -10.08 -11.12 0.91
CA MET A 197 -9.09 -11.75 1.80
C MET A 197 -8.38 -12.93 1.13
N GLY A 198 -9.12 -13.72 0.35
CA GLY A 198 -8.53 -14.79 -0.46
C GLY A 198 -7.46 -14.25 -1.42
N SER A 199 -7.71 -13.12 -2.07
CA SER A 199 -6.75 -12.51 -2.98
C SER A 199 -5.49 -11.97 -2.28
N TYR A 200 -5.58 -11.60 -1.00
CA TYR A 200 -4.44 -11.14 -0.21
C TYR A 200 -3.55 -12.28 0.27
N VAL A 201 -4.16 -13.36 0.78
CA VAL A 201 -3.41 -14.39 1.49
C VAL A 201 -2.98 -15.59 0.62
N ARG A 202 -3.74 -15.92 -0.43
CA ARG A 202 -3.42 -17.09 -1.27
C ARG A 202 -2.11 -16.98 -2.02
N PRO A 203 -1.69 -15.83 -2.57
CA PRO A 203 -0.42 -15.74 -3.28
C PRO A 203 0.77 -16.25 -2.44
N VAL A 204 0.93 -15.77 -1.19
CA VAL A 204 2.03 -16.24 -0.33
C VAL A 204 1.87 -17.69 0.14
N LEU A 205 0.63 -18.21 0.19
CA LEU A 205 0.36 -19.59 0.62
C LEU A 205 0.62 -20.60 -0.49
N GLU A 206 0.31 -20.26 -1.73
CA GLU A 206 0.23 -21.19 -2.85
C GLU A 206 1.40 -21.04 -3.82
N ARG A 207 2.05 -19.85 -3.90
CA ARG A 207 3.10 -19.56 -4.88
C ARG A 207 4.45 -19.28 -4.21
N PRO A 208 5.41 -20.21 -4.30
CA PRO A 208 6.74 -20.06 -3.69
C PRO A 208 7.49 -18.81 -4.15
N GLU A 209 7.34 -18.41 -5.42
CA GLU A 209 8.00 -17.22 -6.01
C GLU A 209 7.48 -15.94 -5.36
N ILE A 210 6.16 -15.81 -5.22
CA ILE A 210 5.52 -14.66 -4.58
C ILE A 210 5.89 -14.58 -3.09
N ARG A 211 5.95 -15.74 -2.43
CA ARG A 211 6.43 -15.83 -1.05
C ARG A 211 7.90 -15.40 -0.92
N HIS A 212 8.75 -15.76 -1.90
CA HIS A 212 10.14 -15.32 -1.95
C HIS A 212 10.22 -13.79 -2.00
N ASP A 213 9.48 -13.15 -2.91
CA ASP A 213 9.47 -11.71 -3.09
C ASP A 213 8.95 -10.99 -1.84
N GLY A 214 7.79 -11.43 -1.30
CA GLY A 214 7.25 -10.86 -0.06
C GLY A 214 8.21 -11.01 1.13
N ARG A 215 8.89 -12.16 1.27
CA ARG A 215 9.91 -12.40 2.30
C ARG A 215 11.10 -11.46 2.13
N LYS A 216 11.59 -11.27 0.91
CA LYS A 216 12.70 -10.37 0.59
C LYS A 216 12.34 -8.91 0.95
N ALA A 217 11.13 -8.48 0.57
CA ALA A 217 10.64 -7.14 0.86
C ALA A 217 10.53 -6.89 2.38
N ILE A 218 9.79 -7.74 3.13
CA ILE A 218 9.58 -7.52 4.57
C ILE A 218 10.86 -7.71 5.39
N GLY A 219 11.78 -8.54 4.95
CA GLY A 219 13.07 -8.73 5.62
C GLY A 219 13.97 -7.49 5.55
N ALA A 220 13.82 -6.66 4.52
CA ALA A 220 14.66 -5.51 4.28
C ALA A 220 14.16 -4.21 4.94
N VAL A 221 12.89 -4.13 5.40
CA VAL A 221 12.33 -2.89 5.96
C VAL A 221 13.05 -2.47 7.25
N SER A 222 13.13 -1.18 7.48
CA SER A 222 13.73 -0.59 8.69
C SER A 222 13.29 0.87 8.84
N ALA A 223 13.01 1.30 10.06
CA ALA A 223 12.68 2.68 10.39
C ALA A 223 13.73 3.73 9.95
N ARG A 224 14.97 3.28 9.69
CA ARG A 224 16.02 4.18 9.14
C ARG A 224 15.61 4.81 7.81
N TYR A 225 14.85 4.07 6.98
CA TYR A 225 14.42 4.55 5.67
C TYR A 225 13.35 5.65 5.80
N THR A 226 12.34 5.44 6.64
CA THR A 226 11.29 6.45 6.87
C THR A 226 11.82 7.69 7.56
N ARG A 227 12.75 7.55 8.52
CA ARG A 227 13.43 8.69 9.14
C ARG A 227 14.19 9.51 8.12
N ARG A 228 15.04 8.87 7.29
CA ARG A 228 15.79 9.56 6.25
C ARG A 228 14.88 10.22 5.20
N ALA A 229 13.80 9.54 4.79
CA ALA A 229 12.82 10.13 3.88
C ALA A 229 12.16 11.37 4.50
N ALA A 230 11.73 11.28 5.76
CA ALA A 230 11.13 12.40 6.47
C ALA A 230 12.09 13.60 6.61
N GLU A 231 13.36 13.37 6.93
CA GLU A 231 14.39 14.42 6.98
C GLU A 231 14.50 15.17 5.64
N ARG A 232 14.46 14.43 4.52
CA ARG A 232 14.52 15.04 3.18
C ARG A 232 13.23 15.74 2.79
N LEU A 233 12.08 15.18 3.16
CA LEU A 233 10.79 15.81 2.90
C LEU A 233 10.61 17.10 3.68
N THR A 234 10.98 17.12 4.96
CA THR A 234 10.91 18.32 5.79
C THR A 234 11.93 19.40 5.37
N ALA A 235 13.06 18.99 4.79
CA ALA A 235 14.09 19.93 4.33
C ALA A 235 13.76 20.61 2.99
N GLY A 236 12.88 20.04 2.14
CA GLY A 236 12.69 20.64 0.82
C GLY A 236 11.70 19.96 -0.12
N PHE A 237 10.68 19.29 0.37
CA PHE A 237 9.60 18.84 -0.51
C PHE A 237 8.60 19.98 -0.72
N ASP A 238 8.54 20.50 -1.94
CA ASP A 238 7.82 21.71 -2.34
C ASP A 238 6.42 21.45 -2.93
N ARG A 239 5.94 20.21 -2.84
CA ARG A 239 4.61 19.82 -3.32
C ARG A 239 3.61 19.74 -2.17
N PRO A 240 2.31 19.93 -2.42
CA PRO A 240 1.28 19.75 -1.41
C PRO A 240 1.30 18.33 -0.81
N VAL A 241 1.18 18.25 0.52
CA VAL A 241 1.11 17.00 1.27
C VAL A 241 -0.19 16.95 2.09
N LEU A 242 -0.89 15.83 2.03
CA LEU A 242 -2.05 15.54 2.86
C LEU A 242 -1.78 14.29 3.70
N LEU A 243 -2.03 14.36 4.99
CA LEU A 243 -2.15 13.19 5.85
C LEU A 243 -3.64 12.88 6.05
N ALA A 244 -4.12 11.79 5.43
CA ALA A 244 -5.48 11.27 5.61
C ALA A 244 -5.45 10.09 6.59
N TRP A 245 -5.82 10.29 7.83
CA TRP A 245 -5.49 9.34 8.90
C TRP A 245 -6.72 8.78 9.60
N ALA A 246 -6.73 7.49 9.88
CA ALA A 246 -7.78 6.88 10.69
C ALA A 246 -7.76 7.44 12.11
N ALA A 247 -8.90 7.95 12.59
CA ALA A 247 -8.99 8.57 13.91
C ALA A 247 -8.76 7.55 15.04
N GLU A 248 -9.21 6.30 14.85
CA GLU A 248 -9.08 5.22 15.81
C GLU A 248 -8.00 4.19 15.42
N ASP A 249 -6.97 4.61 14.70
CA ASP A 249 -5.90 3.73 14.25
C ASP A 249 -5.20 3.05 15.43
N ARG A 250 -5.08 1.71 15.34
CA ARG A 250 -4.48 0.88 16.39
C ARG A 250 -3.02 0.53 16.12
N VAL A 251 -2.56 0.80 14.91
CA VAL A 251 -1.21 0.47 14.43
C VAL A 251 -0.37 1.73 14.28
N PHE A 252 -0.96 2.78 13.71
CA PHE A 252 -0.31 4.08 13.47
C PHE A 252 -1.00 5.19 14.27
N PRO A 253 -0.53 5.52 15.49
CA PRO A 253 -1.20 6.49 16.35
C PRO A 253 -1.39 7.86 15.68
N LEU A 254 -2.60 8.43 15.78
CA LEU A 254 -2.92 9.76 15.22
C LEU A 254 -1.94 10.85 15.71
N ALA A 255 -1.50 10.77 16.97
CA ALA A 255 -0.53 11.72 17.52
C ALA A 255 0.82 11.73 16.75
N HIS A 256 1.22 10.63 16.12
CA HIS A 256 2.40 10.61 15.24
C HIS A 256 2.12 11.38 13.94
N ALA A 257 0.92 11.24 13.38
CA ALA A 257 0.51 11.98 12.19
C ALA A 257 0.42 13.48 12.46
N GLU A 258 -0.10 13.90 13.61
CA GLU A 258 -0.18 15.31 14.02
C GLU A 258 1.20 15.97 14.04
N ARG A 259 2.18 15.32 14.70
CA ARG A 259 3.56 15.84 14.74
C ARG A 259 4.24 15.83 13.36
N TYR A 260 3.99 14.79 12.57
CA TYR A 260 4.58 14.72 11.25
C TYR A 260 3.97 15.71 10.26
N ALA A 261 2.64 15.92 10.31
CA ALA A 261 1.96 16.94 9.52
C ALA A 261 2.49 18.35 9.86
N TRP A 262 2.65 18.64 11.15
CA TRP A 262 3.24 19.92 11.59
C TRP A 262 4.66 20.10 11.04
N ALA A 263 5.51 19.08 11.12
CA ALA A 263 6.89 19.12 10.61
C ALA A 263 6.98 19.31 9.10
N LEU A 264 6.01 18.77 8.35
CA LEU A 264 5.93 18.89 6.89
C LEU A 264 5.22 20.18 6.43
N GLY A 265 4.58 20.94 7.32
CA GLY A 265 3.65 21.99 6.93
C GLY A 265 2.45 21.46 6.14
N ALA A 266 2.05 20.23 6.44
CA ALA A 266 1.04 19.48 5.69
C ALA A 266 -0.34 19.58 6.33
N GLU A 267 -1.38 19.41 5.53
CA GLU A 267 -2.74 19.27 6.00
C GLU A 267 -2.96 17.88 6.62
N LEU A 268 -3.64 17.82 7.77
CA LEU A 268 -4.06 16.58 8.40
C LEU A 268 -5.59 16.50 8.46
N ARG A 269 -6.14 15.40 7.99
CA ARG A 269 -7.56 15.07 8.10
C ARG A 269 -7.74 13.73 8.79
N ALA A 270 -8.39 13.73 9.95
CA ALA A 270 -8.76 12.52 10.66
C ALA A 270 -10.07 11.95 10.07
N ILE A 271 -10.06 10.67 9.74
CA ILE A 271 -11.20 9.93 9.19
C ILE A 271 -11.82 9.13 10.34
N PRO A 272 -13.01 9.49 10.82
CA PRO A 272 -13.66 8.81 11.93
C PRO A 272 -14.12 7.40 11.52
N ASP A 273 -14.40 6.56 12.52
CA ASP A 273 -14.97 5.22 12.37
C ASP A 273 -14.14 4.32 11.43
N SER A 274 -12.81 4.42 11.52
CA SER A 274 -11.87 3.69 10.67
C SER A 274 -10.61 3.26 11.42
N TYR A 275 -9.98 2.20 10.90
CA TYR A 275 -8.62 1.80 11.21
C TYR A 275 -7.71 2.06 10.01
N THR A 276 -6.50 1.56 10.01
CA THR A 276 -5.45 1.78 9.00
C THR A 276 -5.97 1.80 7.55
N TYR A 277 -6.90 0.91 7.21
CA TYR A 277 -7.45 0.81 5.85
C TYR A 277 -8.68 1.71 5.67
N ILE A 278 -8.48 3.05 5.67
CA ILE A 278 -9.55 4.03 5.48
C ILE A 278 -10.34 3.82 4.18
N ALA A 279 -9.68 3.34 3.12
CA ALA A 279 -10.34 3.01 1.85
C ALA A 279 -11.28 1.80 1.94
N GLU A 280 -11.08 0.93 2.94
CA GLU A 280 -11.98 -0.19 3.24
C GLU A 280 -13.13 0.23 4.14
N ASP A 281 -12.82 1.02 5.18
CA ASP A 281 -13.76 1.36 6.25
C ASP A 281 -14.63 2.59 5.93
N GLN A 282 -14.06 3.62 5.27
CA GLN A 282 -14.70 4.91 4.98
C GLN A 282 -14.38 5.40 3.55
N PRO A 283 -14.71 4.62 2.51
CA PRO A 283 -14.37 4.98 1.13
C PRO A 283 -15.04 6.29 0.66
N GLU A 284 -16.29 6.56 1.09
CA GLU A 284 -17.03 7.76 0.70
C GLU A 284 -16.40 9.03 1.29
N LEU A 285 -16.05 9.02 2.58
CA LEU A 285 -15.36 10.15 3.23
C LEU A 285 -13.97 10.35 2.64
N THR A 286 -13.25 9.26 2.36
CA THR A 286 -11.93 9.33 1.73
C THR A 286 -12.02 9.91 0.31
N ALA A 287 -13.02 9.52 -0.48
CA ALA A 287 -13.24 10.06 -1.81
C ALA A 287 -13.60 11.55 -1.77
N ALA A 288 -14.52 11.96 -0.88
CA ALA A 288 -14.89 13.35 -0.69
C ALA A 288 -13.66 14.22 -0.33
N LEU A 289 -12.86 13.76 0.64
CA LEU A 289 -11.63 14.43 1.04
C LEU A 289 -10.67 14.64 -0.15
N LEU A 290 -10.42 13.62 -0.96
CA LEU A 290 -9.50 13.72 -2.10
C LEU A 290 -10.03 14.66 -3.19
N ARG A 291 -11.35 14.71 -3.39
CA ARG A 291 -12.00 15.63 -4.33
C ARG A 291 -11.86 17.09 -3.88
N ASP A 292 -12.08 17.35 -2.60
CA ASP A 292 -12.06 18.69 -2.03
C ASP A 292 -10.62 19.22 -1.93
N TRP A 293 -9.70 18.41 -1.44
CA TRP A 293 -8.29 18.78 -1.28
C TRP A 293 -7.60 19.16 -2.59
N ARG A 294 -8.04 18.60 -3.71
CA ARG A 294 -7.47 18.98 -4.99
C ARG A 294 -7.91 20.37 -5.47
N GLN A 295 -9.07 20.85 -5.01
CA GLN A 295 -9.60 22.16 -5.40
C GLN A 295 -8.94 23.31 -4.61
N SER A 296 -8.33 23.00 -3.46
CA SER A 296 -7.55 23.92 -2.65
C SER A 296 -6.09 24.00 -3.14
#